data_e5b2ab036c378d0398213b96c6776886
#
_entry.id   e5b2ab036c378d0398213b96c6776886
#
_cell.length_a   1.000
_cell.length_b   1.000
_cell.length_c   1.000
_cell.angle_alpha   90.00
_cell.angle_beta   90.00
_cell.angle_gamma   90.00
#
_symmetry.space_group_name_H-M   'P 1'
#
loop_
_entity.id
_entity.type
_entity.pdbx_description
1 polymer ?
#
loop_
_entity_poly.entity_id
_entity_poly.type
_entity_poly.pdbx_seq_one_letter_code
_entity_poly.pdbx_strand_id
1 'polypeptide(L)'
;MQYHALALADHGVDVDVVAFRGSEPLRALREHPRVALHLLAPPEASAQMSTPAFIVRSVARVVVQTFQLMRLLWLGLERPDTVLVQNPPAVPVLPIALLYARTRSARLVIDWHNLGHTMLALRLGPTHPAVRMMRWCEGAFGRRADAHLCVSRAMAAGLERGFGIANATVLHDRPAALFRPVETNERAAILARLAPAFPAGNGKRPAIIVNPSSWTADEDPGMLLEAVRKYDEMAGCDTGMPLPELLILLTGRGPLRAAYERELRCLSLRRVHLHTLWLSAEDYALMLGAADLGICCHRSSSGVDLPMKIADMFGVALPVCAYNYGPCLGEIVRDGENGLLFSSAEQLASQLCELLRGFPDDTPLLDRLRGNLARNRPGSWSAAWNDEAAAVLLRGPSGVRR
;
A
#
# COMPACT_ATOMS: atom_id res chain seq x y z
N MET A 1 9.63 5.63 0.55
CA MET A 1 10.90 6.23 1.07
C MET A 1 12.15 5.43 0.67
N GLN A 2 12.23 4.10 0.88
CA GLN A 2 13.44 3.32 0.54
C GLN A 2 13.81 3.44 -0.95
N TYR A 3 12.84 3.41 -1.85
CA TYR A 3 13.08 3.59 -3.28
C TYR A 3 13.52 5.02 -3.64
N HIS A 4 13.05 6.05 -2.94
CA HIS A 4 13.57 7.42 -3.09
C HIS A 4 15.05 7.49 -2.71
N ALA A 5 15.40 6.86 -1.57
CA ALA A 5 16.78 6.84 -1.10
C ALA A 5 17.72 6.12 -2.08
N LEU A 6 17.29 4.96 -2.61
CA LEU A 6 18.04 4.24 -3.64
C LEU A 6 18.20 5.08 -4.91
N ALA A 7 17.13 5.66 -5.42
CA ALA A 7 17.20 6.46 -6.65
C ALA A 7 18.10 7.69 -6.48
N LEU A 8 18.06 8.38 -5.33
CA LEU A 8 18.99 9.48 -5.03
C LEU A 8 20.43 9.00 -4.98
N ALA A 9 20.70 7.88 -4.32
CA ALA A 9 22.03 7.31 -4.20
C ALA A 9 22.59 6.84 -5.55
N ASP A 10 21.73 6.24 -6.41
CA ASP A 10 22.07 5.87 -7.79
C ASP A 10 22.42 7.10 -8.66
N HIS A 11 21.87 8.27 -8.34
CA HIS A 11 22.24 9.55 -8.95
C HIS A 11 23.47 10.23 -8.31
N GLY A 12 24.19 9.51 -7.43
CA GLY A 12 25.43 10.00 -6.83
C GLY A 12 25.24 10.89 -5.60
N VAL A 13 24.03 10.97 -5.03
CA VAL A 13 23.72 11.73 -3.81
C VAL A 13 24.00 10.87 -2.58
N ASP A 14 24.65 11.43 -1.55
CA ASP A 14 24.79 10.77 -0.25
C ASP A 14 23.50 10.96 0.55
N VAL A 15 22.97 9.86 1.11
CA VAL A 15 21.62 9.83 1.69
C VAL A 15 21.63 9.29 3.11
N ASP A 16 21.20 10.10 4.07
CA ASP A 16 20.88 9.68 5.44
C ASP A 16 19.41 9.30 5.56
N VAL A 17 19.13 8.03 5.80
CA VAL A 17 17.77 7.53 5.99
C VAL A 17 17.45 7.40 7.48
N VAL A 18 16.53 8.22 7.97
CA VAL A 18 16.05 8.17 9.36
C VAL A 18 14.73 7.42 9.41
N ALA A 19 14.68 6.29 10.10
CA ALA A 19 13.49 5.44 10.18
C ALA A 19 13.38 4.78 11.56
N PHE A 20 12.19 4.24 11.88
CA PHE A 20 12.03 3.39 13.05
C PHE A 20 12.43 1.94 12.72
N ARG A 21 13.01 1.26 13.72
CA ARG A 21 13.23 -0.20 13.64
C ARG A 21 11.89 -0.91 13.50
N GLY A 22 11.82 -1.90 12.63
CA GLY A 22 10.61 -2.67 12.37
C GLY A 22 10.89 -3.78 11.38
N SER A 23 10.35 -3.67 10.17
CA SER A 23 10.69 -4.56 9.08
C SER A 23 12.13 -4.34 8.61
N GLU A 24 12.73 -5.41 8.10
CA GLU A 24 14.08 -5.36 7.54
C GLU A 24 14.11 -4.45 6.30
N PRO A 25 15.06 -3.48 6.22
CA PRO A 25 15.20 -2.66 5.02
C PRO A 25 15.61 -3.48 3.81
N LEU A 26 15.29 -3.00 2.60
CA LEU A 26 15.72 -3.63 1.36
C LEU A 26 17.24 -3.88 1.37
N ARG A 27 17.64 -5.06 0.90
CA ARG A 27 19.06 -5.45 0.84
C ARG A 27 19.88 -4.43 0.03
N ALA A 28 19.36 -4.01 -1.13
CA ALA A 28 20.01 -2.99 -1.96
C ALA A 28 20.26 -1.67 -1.21
N LEU A 29 19.33 -1.26 -0.32
CA LEU A 29 19.48 -0.05 0.49
C LEU A 29 20.56 -0.21 1.57
N ARG A 30 20.64 -1.38 2.21
CA ARG A 30 21.65 -1.66 3.26
C ARG A 30 23.06 -1.76 2.73
N GLU A 31 23.19 -2.27 1.51
CA GLU A 31 24.49 -2.52 0.88
C GLU A 31 24.96 -1.34 0.01
N HIS A 32 24.13 -0.30 -0.17
CA HIS A 32 24.48 0.84 -1.02
C HIS A 32 25.51 1.74 -0.35
N PRO A 33 26.68 2.02 -0.98
CA PRO A 33 27.79 2.75 -0.36
C PRO A 33 27.48 4.21 0.00
N ARG A 34 26.47 4.81 -0.65
CA ARG A 34 26.03 6.21 -0.42
C ARG A 34 24.82 6.32 0.50
N VAL A 35 24.40 5.25 1.18
CA VAL A 35 23.25 5.27 2.07
C VAL A 35 23.66 4.94 3.50
N ALA A 36 23.39 5.86 4.42
CA ALA A 36 23.53 5.64 5.86
C ALA A 36 22.15 5.45 6.50
N LEU A 37 21.98 4.35 7.25
CA LEU A 37 20.72 4.03 7.93
C LEU A 37 20.77 4.40 9.41
N HIS A 38 19.89 5.29 9.85
CA HIS A 38 19.74 5.73 11.25
C HIS A 38 18.42 5.21 11.81
N LEU A 39 18.47 4.09 12.52
CA LEU A 39 17.28 3.39 13.01
C LEU A 39 16.97 3.78 14.46
N LEU A 40 15.86 4.47 14.66
CA LEU A 40 15.31 4.85 15.95
C LEU A 40 14.55 3.69 16.61
N ALA A 41 14.43 3.72 17.94
CA ALA A 41 13.59 2.76 18.64
C ALA A 41 12.12 2.93 18.21
N PRO A 42 11.42 1.83 17.87
CA PRO A 42 10.02 1.93 17.46
C PRO A 42 9.14 2.39 18.61
N PRO A 43 8.11 3.18 18.33
CA PRO A 43 7.10 3.45 19.34
C PRO A 43 6.35 2.15 19.65
N GLU A 44 6.12 1.88 20.94
CA GLU A 44 5.38 0.69 21.35
C GLU A 44 3.98 0.63 20.73
N ALA A 45 3.57 -0.53 20.24
CA ALA A 45 2.27 -0.75 19.64
C ALA A 45 1.13 -0.52 20.66
N SER A 46 0.06 0.16 20.23
CA SER A 46 -1.07 0.55 21.10
C SER A 46 -2.43 0.03 20.61
N ALA A 47 -2.47 -1.14 19.98
CA ALA A 47 -3.64 -1.60 19.24
C ALA A 47 -4.90 -1.89 20.09
N GLN A 48 -4.77 -2.26 21.36
CA GLN A 48 -5.89 -2.69 22.23
C GLN A 48 -6.04 -1.85 23.50
N MET A 49 -5.96 -0.53 23.39
CA MET A 49 -6.08 0.36 24.55
C MET A 49 -7.37 1.17 24.53
N SER A 50 -7.90 1.49 25.72
CA SER A 50 -8.99 2.46 25.86
C SER A 50 -8.58 3.83 25.28
N THR A 51 -9.56 4.61 24.82
CA THR A 51 -9.30 5.92 24.21
C THR A 51 -8.47 6.87 25.11
N PRO A 52 -8.75 7.02 26.41
CA PRO A 52 -7.93 7.86 27.30
C PRO A 52 -6.47 7.39 27.39
N ALA A 53 -6.25 6.09 27.59
CA ALA A 53 -4.91 5.53 27.65
C ALA A 53 -4.14 5.69 26.33
N PHE A 54 -4.84 5.57 25.19
CA PHE A 54 -4.28 5.86 23.88
C PHE A 54 -3.81 7.31 23.74
N ILE A 55 -4.61 8.28 24.20
CA ILE A 55 -4.24 9.70 24.12
C ILE A 55 -3.01 9.99 24.96
N VAL A 56 -3.00 9.57 26.23
CA VAL A 56 -1.86 9.79 27.14
C VAL A 56 -0.57 9.18 26.56
N ARG A 57 -0.66 7.95 26.07
CA ARG A 57 0.49 7.26 25.48
C ARG A 57 0.94 7.89 24.15
N SER A 58 0.00 8.43 23.38
CA SER A 58 0.32 9.16 22.15
C SER A 58 1.07 10.46 22.44
N VAL A 59 0.72 11.19 23.49
CA VAL A 59 1.45 12.39 23.94
C VAL A 59 2.87 12.01 24.39
N ALA A 60 3.01 11.00 25.24
CA ALA A 60 4.33 10.52 25.67
C ALA A 60 5.20 10.09 24.48
N ARG A 61 4.60 9.40 23.51
CA ARG A 61 5.26 9.02 22.26
C ARG A 61 5.76 10.23 21.47
N VAL A 62 4.92 11.24 21.29
CA VAL A 62 5.30 12.48 20.58
C VAL A 62 6.49 13.13 21.28
N VAL A 63 6.51 13.22 22.61
CA VAL A 63 7.64 13.80 23.36
C VAL A 63 8.93 13.01 23.14
N VAL A 64 8.88 11.68 23.29
CA VAL A 64 10.05 10.81 23.08
C VAL A 64 10.56 10.89 21.66
N GLN A 65 9.67 10.81 20.66
CA GLN A 65 10.03 10.94 19.25
C GLN A 65 10.64 12.31 18.92
N THR A 66 10.08 13.39 19.49
CA THR A 66 10.63 14.73 19.33
C THR A 66 12.08 14.77 19.80
N PHE A 67 12.35 14.29 21.01
CA PHE A 67 13.70 14.29 21.56
C PHE A 67 14.66 13.42 20.75
N GLN A 68 14.25 12.21 20.35
CA GLN A 68 15.07 11.32 19.53
C GLN A 68 15.42 11.95 18.16
N LEU A 69 14.42 12.51 17.48
CA LEU A 69 14.61 13.18 16.20
C LEU A 69 15.51 14.40 16.32
N MET A 70 15.25 15.29 17.30
CA MET A 70 16.08 16.47 17.51
C MET A 70 17.54 16.11 17.80
N ARG A 71 17.76 15.16 18.71
CA ARG A 71 19.12 14.70 19.02
C ARG A 71 19.83 14.17 17.77
N LEU A 72 19.19 13.29 17.00
CA LEU A 72 19.80 12.71 15.79
C LEU A 72 20.07 13.77 14.74
N LEU A 73 19.09 14.59 14.41
CA LEU A 73 19.18 15.56 13.31
C LEU A 73 20.23 16.66 13.57
N TRP A 74 20.30 17.19 14.83
CA TRP A 74 21.24 18.29 15.12
C TRP A 74 22.63 17.82 15.57
N LEU A 75 22.76 16.64 16.15
CA LEU A 75 24.01 16.15 16.73
C LEU A 75 24.59 14.93 16.02
N GLY A 76 23.79 14.21 15.26
CA GLY A 76 24.17 12.95 14.62
C GLY A 76 24.31 12.99 13.11
N LEU A 77 23.81 14.04 12.46
CA LEU A 77 23.85 14.17 11.00
C LEU A 77 24.60 15.42 10.55
N GLU A 78 25.22 15.33 9.41
CA GLU A 78 25.80 16.46 8.71
C GLU A 78 24.70 17.39 8.16
N ARG A 79 25.11 18.55 7.66
CA ARG A 79 24.20 19.51 7.06
C ARG A 79 23.71 19.02 5.71
N PRO A 80 22.38 18.76 5.54
CA PRO A 80 21.86 18.32 4.26
C PRO A 80 21.56 19.51 3.31
N ASP A 81 21.56 19.24 2.02
CA ASP A 81 21.02 20.15 1.00
C ASP A 81 19.49 20.09 0.96
N THR A 82 18.92 18.90 1.16
CA THR A 82 17.47 18.64 1.09
C THR A 82 17.03 17.70 2.19
N VAL A 83 15.91 18.02 2.80
CA VAL A 83 15.20 17.16 3.78
C VAL A 83 13.93 16.65 3.10
N LEU A 84 13.87 15.34 2.81
CA LEU A 84 12.68 14.68 2.27
C LEU A 84 11.91 13.99 3.40
N VAL A 85 10.64 14.33 3.56
CA VAL A 85 9.80 13.82 4.66
C VAL A 85 8.55 13.16 4.11
N GLN A 86 8.30 11.92 4.52
CA GLN A 86 7.03 11.25 4.24
C GLN A 86 5.92 11.73 5.20
N ASN A 87 4.75 12.02 4.68
CA ASN A 87 3.54 12.23 5.47
C ASN A 87 2.49 11.15 5.13
N PRO A 88 1.87 10.48 6.13
CA PRO A 88 2.06 10.57 7.56
C PRO A 88 3.36 9.88 8.06
N PRO A 89 3.80 10.15 9.33
CA PRO A 89 3.15 10.94 10.36
C PRO A 89 3.47 12.44 10.27
N ALA A 90 2.47 13.32 10.51
CA ALA A 90 2.67 14.75 10.53
C ALA A 90 3.29 15.25 11.85
N VAL A 91 2.79 14.76 12.98
CA VAL A 91 3.25 15.16 14.34
C VAL A 91 4.08 14.03 14.95
N PRO A 92 5.29 14.30 15.44
CA PRO A 92 6.00 15.60 15.51
C PRO A 92 6.88 15.90 14.28
N VAL A 93 6.82 15.09 13.23
CA VAL A 93 7.82 15.05 12.15
C VAL A 93 7.84 16.35 11.33
N LEU A 94 6.69 16.86 10.86
CA LEU A 94 6.67 18.04 10.00
C LEU A 94 7.21 19.30 10.69
N PRO A 95 6.81 19.66 11.93
CA PRO A 95 7.40 20.80 12.62
C PRO A 95 8.90 20.66 12.84
N ILE A 96 9.39 19.48 13.22
CA ILE A 96 10.83 19.23 13.44
C ILE A 96 11.60 19.35 12.11
N ALA A 97 11.10 18.73 11.04
CA ALA A 97 11.73 18.77 9.72
C ALA A 97 11.80 20.21 9.18
N LEU A 98 10.74 21.01 9.34
CA LEU A 98 10.75 22.40 8.95
C LEU A 98 11.79 23.22 9.76
N LEU A 99 11.82 23.04 11.08
CA LEU A 99 12.80 23.72 11.94
C LEU A 99 14.23 23.31 11.56
N TYR A 100 14.48 22.03 11.36
CA TYR A 100 15.78 21.51 10.94
C TYR A 100 16.19 22.06 9.56
N ALA A 101 15.32 21.98 8.57
CA ALA A 101 15.61 22.54 7.24
C ALA A 101 15.94 24.04 7.30
N ARG A 102 15.19 24.84 8.07
CA ARG A 102 15.44 26.26 8.22
C ARG A 102 16.76 26.57 8.93
N THR A 103 17.06 25.86 10.02
CA THR A 103 18.32 26.06 10.77
C THR A 103 19.56 25.57 10.02
N ARG A 104 19.39 24.65 9.09
CA ARG A 104 20.47 24.13 8.24
C ARG A 104 20.50 24.77 6.84
N SER A 105 19.58 25.72 6.53
CA SER A 105 19.42 26.30 5.19
C SER A 105 19.24 25.24 4.09
N ALA A 106 18.54 24.16 4.44
CA ALA A 106 18.18 23.05 3.55
C ALA A 106 16.80 23.27 2.95
N ARG A 107 16.54 22.65 1.79
CA ARG A 107 15.19 22.59 1.21
C ARG A 107 14.35 21.54 1.96
N LEU A 108 13.08 21.81 2.18
CA LEU A 108 12.13 20.85 2.70
C LEU A 108 11.20 20.36 1.59
N VAL A 109 11.19 19.06 1.34
CA VAL A 109 10.26 18.41 0.42
C VAL A 109 9.37 17.45 1.21
N ILE A 110 8.06 17.51 1.02
CA ILE A 110 7.11 16.61 1.67
C ILE A 110 6.54 15.65 0.63
N ASP A 111 6.62 14.36 0.94
CA ASP A 111 6.05 13.27 0.15
C ASP A 111 4.75 12.78 0.82
N TRP A 112 3.62 13.08 0.17
CA TRP A 112 2.28 12.83 0.71
C TRP A 112 1.76 11.47 0.23
N HIS A 113 1.70 10.51 1.15
CA HIS A 113 1.13 9.18 0.90
C HIS A 113 -0.31 9.03 1.40
N ASN A 114 -0.67 9.76 2.45
CA ASN A 114 -2.03 9.86 2.99
C ASN A 114 -2.12 11.12 3.87
N LEU A 115 -3.31 11.36 4.43
CA LEU A 115 -3.54 12.45 5.38
C LEU A 115 -3.66 11.88 6.81
N GLY A 116 -2.72 12.23 7.68
CA GLY A 116 -2.66 11.69 9.04
C GLY A 116 -3.88 12.04 9.89
N HIS A 117 -4.50 13.22 9.64
CA HIS A 117 -5.72 13.59 10.35
C HIS A 117 -6.92 12.69 10.00
N THR A 118 -7.04 12.20 8.75
CA THR A 118 -8.11 11.27 8.37
C THR A 118 -7.91 9.89 8.97
N MET A 119 -6.66 9.41 9.01
CA MET A 119 -6.30 8.16 9.69
C MET A 119 -6.61 8.23 11.19
N LEU A 120 -6.29 9.35 11.84
CA LEU A 120 -6.59 9.56 13.25
C LEU A 120 -8.11 9.64 13.50
N ALA A 121 -8.86 10.19 12.55
CA ALA A 121 -10.32 10.31 12.61
C ALA A 121 -11.02 8.96 12.61
N LEU A 122 -10.47 7.91 12.00
CA LEU A 122 -11.01 6.55 12.06
C LEU A 122 -11.11 6.03 13.50
N ARG A 123 -10.22 6.48 14.39
CA ARG A 123 -10.21 6.02 15.79
C ARG A 123 -10.92 6.98 16.75
N LEU A 124 -10.76 8.29 16.56
CA LEU A 124 -11.21 9.30 17.51
C LEU A 124 -12.51 10.01 17.07
N GLY A 125 -12.91 9.82 15.81
CA GLY A 125 -13.98 10.58 15.18
C GLY A 125 -13.48 11.90 14.58
N PRO A 126 -14.13 12.40 13.51
CA PRO A 126 -13.65 13.54 12.72
C PRO A 126 -13.68 14.89 13.47
N THR A 127 -14.52 15.01 14.49
CA THR A 127 -14.69 16.26 15.26
C THR A 127 -13.73 16.38 16.46
N HIS A 128 -12.96 15.32 16.76
CA HIS A 128 -12.08 15.28 17.92
C HIS A 128 -10.98 16.36 17.85
N PRO A 129 -10.68 17.08 18.95
CA PRO A 129 -9.68 18.15 18.96
C PRO A 129 -8.29 17.74 18.42
N ALA A 130 -7.84 16.53 18.73
CA ALA A 130 -6.57 16.00 18.23
C ALA A 130 -6.56 15.85 16.68
N VAL A 131 -7.70 15.51 16.08
CA VAL A 131 -7.85 15.41 14.62
C VAL A 131 -7.77 16.81 14.00
N ARG A 132 -8.43 17.80 14.60
CA ARG A 132 -8.37 19.21 14.16
C ARG A 132 -6.96 19.75 14.27
N MET A 133 -6.26 19.47 15.37
CA MET A 133 -4.86 19.84 15.58
C MET A 133 -3.95 19.19 14.53
N MET A 134 -4.12 17.90 14.25
CA MET A 134 -3.36 17.19 13.23
C MET A 134 -3.56 17.82 11.85
N ARG A 135 -4.81 18.11 11.46
CA ARG A 135 -5.14 18.77 10.21
C ARG A 135 -4.51 20.16 10.12
N TRP A 136 -4.57 20.93 11.20
CA TRP A 136 -3.91 22.23 11.26
C TRP A 136 -2.40 22.10 11.07
N CYS A 137 -1.78 21.12 11.73
CA CYS A 137 -0.35 20.86 11.62
C CYS A 137 0.05 20.51 10.16
N GLU A 138 -0.67 19.60 9.50
CA GLU A 138 -0.44 19.26 8.10
C GLU A 138 -0.53 20.50 7.19
N GLY A 139 -1.58 21.32 7.34
CA GLY A 139 -1.74 22.55 6.55
C GLY A 139 -0.71 23.63 6.89
N ALA A 140 -0.46 23.87 8.17
CA ALA A 140 0.43 24.95 8.60
C ALA A 140 1.90 24.68 8.24
N PHE A 141 2.39 23.47 8.48
CA PHE A 141 3.76 23.10 8.16
C PHE A 141 3.92 22.70 6.69
N GLY A 142 2.91 22.03 6.10
CA GLY A 142 2.90 21.70 4.68
C GLY A 142 3.10 22.94 3.80
N ARG A 143 2.30 23.98 3.97
CA ARG A 143 2.45 25.23 3.18
C ARG A 143 3.81 25.92 3.25
N ARG A 144 4.65 25.52 4.19
CA ARG A 144 5.99 26.09 4.39
C ARG A 144 7.11 25.26 3.78
N ALA A 145 6.79 24.11 3.23
CA ALA A 145 7.75 23.29 2.48
C ALA A 145 8.06 23.92 1.11
N ASP A 146 9.22 23.59 0.59
CA ASP A 146 9.72 24.17 -0.66
C ASP A 146 9.21 23.41 -1.90
N ALA A 147 8.82 22.14 -1.73
CA ALA A 147 8.21 21.32 -2.77
C ALA A 147 7.39 20.16 -2.18
N HIS A 148 6.54 19.57 -3.02
CA HIS A 148 5.66 18.48 -2.65
C HIS A 148 5.65 17.39 -3.71
N LEU A 149 5.70 16.14 -3.24
CA LEU A 149 5.34 14.95 -4.00
C LEU A 149 4.03 14.39 -3.44
N CYS A 150 3.24 13.70 -4.24
CA CYS A 150 2.05 13.00 -3.77
C CYS A 150 1.73 11.80 -4.67
N VAL A 151 0.99 10.84 -4.13
CA VAL A 151 0.76 9.55 -4.79
C VAL A 151 -0.39 9.54 -5.79
N SER A 152 -1.22 10.60 -5.85
CA SER A 152 -2.36 10.67 -6.78
C SER A 152 -2.70 12.09 -7.20
N ARG A 153 -3.35 12.25 -8.34
CA ARG A 153 -3.91 13.55 -8.79
C ARG A 153 -5.03 14.01 -7.85
N ALA A 154 -5.82 13.07 -7.35
CA ALA A 154 -6.85 13.37 -6.36
C ALA A 154 -6.23 13.95 -5.08
N MET A 155 -5.07 13.45 -4.63
CA MET A 155 -4.35 13.98 -3.49
C MET A 155 -3.79 15.39 -3.80
N ALA A 156 -3.18 15.61 -4.96
CA ALA A 156 -2.72 16.93 -5.37
C ALA A 156 -3.85 17.96 -5.31
N ALA A 157 -5.01 17.65 -5.89
CA ALA A 157 -6.20 18.50 -5.83
C ALA A 157 -6.75 18.65 -4.39
N GLY A 158 -6.64 17.62 -3.57
CA GLY A 158 -7.03 17.64 -2.15
C GLY A 158 -6.12 18.56 -1.32
N LEU A 159 -4.82 18.52 -1.55
CA LEU A 159 -3.83 19.37 -0.91
C LEU A 159 -4.05 20.86 -1.28
N GLU A 160 -4.34 21.13 -2.54
CA GLU A 160 -4.63 22.49 -3.00
C GLU A 160 -5.91 23.02 -2.35
N ARG A 161 -7.03 22.29 -2.46
CA ARG A 161 -8.33 22.73 -1.90
C ARG A 161 -8.33 22.76 -0.37
N GLY A 162 -7.72 21.77 0.28
CA GLY A 162 -7.80 21.59 1.74
C GLY A 162 -6.79 22.42 2.51
N PHE A 163 -5.62 22.67 1.93
CA PHE A 163 -4.48 23.30 2.59
C PHE A 163 -3.89 24.48 1.82
N GLY A 164 -4.31 24.75 0.59
CA GLY A 164 -3.71 25.79 -0.27
C GLY A 164 -2.29 25.42 -0.73
N ILE A 165 -1.98 24.13 -0.81
CA ILE A 165 -0.70 23.60 -1.30
C ILE A 165 -0.86 23.31 -2.78
N ALA A 166 -0.39 24.24 -3.61
CA ALA A 166 -0.43 24.11 -5.06
C ALA A 166 0.83 23.39 -5.61
N ASN A 167 0.75 22.94 -6.86
CA ASN A 167 1.88 22.37 -7.61
C ASN A 167 2.55 21.15 -6.96
N ALA A 168 1.79 20.31 -6.27
CA ALA A 168 2.31 19.01 -5.84
C ALA A 168 2.56 18.12 -7.06
N THR A 169 3.77 17.62 -7.18
CA THR A 169 4.15 16.69 -8.27
C THR A 169 3.59 15.30 -7.97
N VAL A 170 2.84 14.74 -8.90
CA VAL A 170 2.25 13.41 -8.74
C VAL A 170 3.26 12.35 -9.15
N LEU A 171 3.57 11.46 -8.22
CA LEU A 171 4.36 10.26 -8.45
C LEU A 171 3.51 9.06 -8.03
N HIS A 172 2.82 8.45 -8.97
CA HIS A 172 2.06 7.24 -8.69
C HIS A 172 2.97 6.09 -8.25
N ASP A 173 2.51 5.32 -7.28
CA ASP A 173 3.19 4.08 -6.91
C ASP A 173 3.30 3.15 -8.12
N ARG A 174 4.48 2.57 -8.29
CA ARG A 174 4.81 1.62 -9.36
C ARG A 174 5.34 0.33 -8.77
N PRO A 175 5.16 -0.80 -9.46
CA PRO A 175 5.69 -2.05 -8.97
C PRO A 175 7.22 -2.00 -8.88
N ALA A 176 7.76 -2.58 -7.81
CA ALA A 176 9.18 -2.81 -7.71
C ALA A 176 9.64 -3.87 -8.74
N ALA A 177 10.93 -3.89 -9.05
CA ALA A 177 11.50 -4.79 -10.07
C ALA A 177 11.27 -6.30 -9.78
N LEU A 178 11.05 -6.66 -8.51
CA LEU A 178 10.75 -8.04 -8.12
C LEU A 178 9.35 -8.50 -8.57
N PHE A 179 8.41 -7.57 -8.81
CA PHE A 179 7.06 -7.90 -9.29
C PHE A 179 7.09 -8.04 -10.82
N ARG A 180 7.40 -9.23 -11.29
CA ARG A 180 7.42 -9.63 -12.69
C ARG A 180 6.46 -10.78 -12.96
N PRO A 181 5.88 -10.88 -14.15
CA PRO A 181 5.11 -12.07 -14.52
C PRO A 181 5.92 -13.35 -14.32
N VAL A 182 5.23 -14.37 -13.87
CA VAL A 182 5.77 -15.71 -13.71
C VAL A 182 5.46 -16.54 -14.97
N GLU A 183 6.43 -17.28 -15.46
CA GLU A 183 6.23 -18.16 -16.60
C GLU A 183 5.40 -19.40 -16.23
N THR A 184 4.69 -19.95 -17.20
CA THR A 184 3.77 -21.08 -16.99
C THR A 184 4.49 -22.32 -16.40
N ASN A 185 5.72 -22.56 -16.79
CA ASN A 185 6.55 -23.66 -16.29
C ASN A 185 6.99 -23.47 -14.83
N GLU A 186 7.19 -22.23 -14.37
CA GLU A 186 7.56 -21.89 -12.98
C GLU A 186 6.35 -21.95 -12.03
N ARG A 187 5.17 -21.65 -12.55
CA ARG A 187 3.93 -21.50 -11.77
C ARG A 187 3.61 -22.71 -10.90
N ALA A 188 3.69 -23.92 -11.47
CA ALA A 188 3.39 -25.15 -10.75
C ALA A 188 4.36 -25.37 -9.56
N ALA A 189 5.64 -25.10 -9.74
CA ALA A 189 6.65 -25.22 -8.69
C ALA A 189 6.44 -24.20 -7.57
N ILE A 190 6.08 -22.96 -7.92
CA ILE A 190 5.76 -21.89 -6.95
C ILE A 190 4.55 -22.29 -6.11
N LEU A 191 3.49 -22.76 -6.75
CA LEU A 191 2.27 -23.17 -6.05
C LEU A 191 2.52 -24.39 -5.16
N ALA A 192 3.26 -25.38 -5.64
CA ALA A 192 3.63 -26.55 -4.81
C ALA A 192 4.43 -26.17 -3.56
N ARG A 193 5.24 -25.11 -3.63
CA ARG A 193 6.07 -24.64 -2.53
C ARG A 193 5.32 -23.70 -1.57
N LEU A 194 4.49 -22.79 -2.09
CA LEU A 194 3.95 -21.67 -1.32
C LEU A 194 2.46 -21.79 -1.00
N ALA A 195 1.69 -22.49 -1.84
CA ALA A 195 0.26 -22.67 -1.59
C ALA A 195 0.03 -23.80 -0.57
N PRO A 196 -0.97 -23.67 0.32
CA PRO A 196 -1.41 -24.79 1.16
C PRO A 196 -1.85 -25.97 0.31
N ALA A 197 -1.72 -27.16 0.88
CA ALA A 197 -2.28 -28.37 0.25
C ALA A 197 -3.78 -28.16 0.01
N PHE A 198 -4.21 -28.36 -1.22
CA PHE A 198 -5.59 -28.26 -1.62
C PHE A 198 -6.19 -29.67 -1.79
N PRO A 199 -7.34 -29.97 -1.19
CA PRO A 199 -8.01 -31.24 -1.43
C PRO A 199 -8.28 -31.38 -2.94
N ALA A 200 -7.88 -32.50 -3.52
CA ALA A 200 -8.23 -32.77 -4.92
C ALA A 200 -9.75 -32.96 -5.01
N GLY A 201 -10.44 -31.92 -5.46
CA GLY A 201 -11.88 -31.94 -5.72
C GLY A 201 -12.20 -32.64 -7.06
N ASN A 202 -12.97 -31.99 -7.90
CA ASN A 202 -13.50 -32.53 -9.17
C ASN A 202 -12.47 -32.76 -10.32
N GLY A 203 -11.21 -32.99 -10.01
CA GLY A 203 -10.13 -33.21 -10.99
C GLY A 203 -9.63 -31.96 -11.72
N LYS A 204 -10.27 -30.83 -11.56
CA LYS A 204 -9.79 -29.52 -12.05
C LYS A 204 -9.11 -28.74 -10.94
N ARG A 205 -8.08 -27.97 -11.29
CA ARG A 205 -7.41 -27.10 -10.32
C ARG A 205 -8.34 -25.99 -9.81
N PRO A 206 -8.23 -25.56 -8.56
CA PRO A 206 -8.96 -24.39 -8.07
C PRO A 206 -8.47 -23.11 -8.71
N ALA A 207 -9.30 -22.08 -8.70
CA ALA A 207 -8.87 -20.72 -8.98
C ALA A 207 -8.15 -20.15 -7.75
N ILE A 208 -6.93 -19.64 -7.94
CA ILE A 208 -6.10 -19.11 -6.87
C ILE A 208 -6.26 -17.60 -6.81
N ILE A 209 -6.80 -17.13 -5.69
CA ILE A 209 -7.05 -15.72 -5.46
C ILE A 209 -6.16 -15.23 -4.32
N VAL A 210 -5.52 -14.07 -4.50
CA VAL A 210 -4.72 -13.45 -3.44
C VAL A 210 -5.37 -12.15 -2.98
N ASN A 211 -5.57 -12.03 -1.67
CA ASN A 211 -5.97 -10.80 -1.01
C ASN A 211 -4.87 -10.35 -0.04
N PRO A 212 -4.00 -9.42 -0.42
CA PRO A 212 -3.03 -8.84 0.49
C PRO A 212 -3.71 -7.94 1.50
N SER A 213 -3.50 -8.18 2.79
CA SER A 213 -4.11 -7.43 3.87
C SER A 213 -3.09 -6.93 4.87
N SER A 214 -3.20 -5.68 5.30
CA SER A 214 -2.51 -5.13 6.46
C SER A 214 -3.24 -5.39 7.77
N TRP A 215 -4.43 -6.00 7.71
CA TRP A 215 -5.26 -6.33 8.87
C TRP A 215 -5.50 -5.14 9.80
N THR A 216 -5.78 -4.00 9.19
CA THR A 216 -6.06 -2.70 9.82
C THR A 216 -7.50 -2.28 9.55
N ALA A 217 -7.97 -1.23 10.24
CA ALA A 217 -9.37 -0.78 10.15
C ALA A 217 -9.75 -0.16 8.79
N ASP A 218 -8.78 0.17 7.95
CA ASP A 218 -8.93 0.65 6.58
C ASP A 218 -9.07 -0.50 5.55
N GLU A 219 -9.11 -1.73 6.02
CA GLU A 219 -9.44 -2.90 5.21
C GLU A 219 -10.68 -3.58 5.78
N ASP A 220 -11.61 -3.95 4.91
CA ASP A 220 -12.87 -4.59 5.30
C ASP A 220 -12.88 -6.08 4.93
N PRO A 221 -12.30 -6.94 5.77
CA PRO A 221 -12.38 -8.38 5.54
C PRO A 221 -13.80 -8.92 5.63
N GLY A 222 -14.70 -8.28 6.38
CA GLY A 222 -16.09 -8.67 6.47
C GLY A 222 -16.79 -8.67 5.11
N MET A 223 -16.48 -7.68 4.27
CA MET A 223 -16.99 -7.63 2.90
C MET A 223 -16.50 -8.82 2.06
N LEU A 224 -15.22 -9.19 2.19
CA LEU A 224 -14.69 -10.37 1.50
C LEU A 224 -15.38 -11.65 2.00
N LEU A 225 -15.52 -11.81 3.31
CA LEU A 225 -16.16 -13.01 3.90
C LEU A 225 -17.61 -13.15 3.45
N GLU A 226 -18.35 -12.06 3.37
CA GLU A 226 -19.72 -12.08 2.86
C GLU A 226 -19.75 -12.41 1.35
N ALA A 227 -18.87 -11.83 0.56
CA ALA A 227 -18.80 -12.11 -0.88
C ALA A 227 -18.46 -13.59 -1.17
N VAL A 228 -17.49 -14.17 -0.44
CA VAL A 228 -17.13 -15.58 -0.65
C VAL A 228 -18.23 -16.54 -0.21
N ARG A 229 -19.00 -16.21 0.84
CA ARG A 229 -20.16 -16.99 1.24
C ARG A 229 -21.23 -17.00 0.14
N LYS A 230 -21.51 -15.82 -0.45
CA LYS A 230 -22.44 -15.71 -1.58
C LYS A 230 -21.95 -16.49 -2.80
N TYR A 231 -20.66 -16.42 -3.10
CA TYR A 231 -20.06 -17.23 -4.17
C TYR A 231 -20.23 -18.73 -3.90
N ASP A 232 -19.98 -19.19 -2.69
CA ASP A 232 -20.11 -20.60 -2.29
C ASP A 232 -21.55 -21.11 -2.47
N GLU A 233 -22.54 -20.30 -2.07
CA GLU A 233 -23.97 -20.56 -2.28
C GLU A 233 -24.30 -20.65 -3.78
N MET A 234 -23.85 -19.68 -4.59
CA MET A 234 -24.10 -19.65 -6.04
C MET A 234 -23.42 -20.84 -6.74
N ALA A 235 -22.20 -21.18 -6.37
CA ALA A 235 -21.46 -22.32 -6.93
C ALA A 235 -22.08 -23.68 -6.58
N GLY A 236 -22.85 -23.75 -5.49
CA GLY A 236 -23.59 -24.93 -5.09
C GLY A 236 -24.92 -25.15 -5.85
N CYS A 237 -25.49 -24.09 -6.41
CA CYS A 237 -26.79 -24.09 -7.07
C CYS A 237 -26.70 -24.03 -8.61
N ASP A 238 -25.52 -23.78 -9.19
CA ASP A 238 -25.35 -23.56 -10.62
C ASP A 238 -25.50 -24.85 -11.42
N THR A 239 -26.52 -24.89 -12.30
CA THR A 239 -26.82 -26.02 -13.19
C THR A 239 -26.22 -25.83 -14.60
N GLY A 240 -25.56 -24.69 -14.86
CA GLY A 240 -24.94 -24.37 -16.13
C GLY A 240 -23.46 -24.77 -16.21
N MET A 241 -22.64 -23.87 -16.76
CA MET A 241 -21.19 -24.06 -16.78
C MET A 241 -20.64 -23.95 -15.35
N PRO A 242 -20.00 -24.99 -14.79
CA PRO A 242 -19.67 -25.04 -13.37
C PRO A 242 -18.67 -23.98 -12.96
N LEU A 243 -18.93 -23.36 -11.82
CA LEU A 243 -17.98 -22.48 -11.15
C LEU A 243 -16.87 -23.31 -10.49
N PRO A 244 -15.60 -22.85 -10.50
CA PRO A 244 -14.50 -23.59 -9.88
C PRO A 244 -14.55 -23.54 -8.35
N GLU A 245 -13.77 -24.40 -7.71
CA GLU A 245 -13.39 -24.21 -6.32
C GLU A 245 -12.40 -23.04 -6.21
N LEU A 246 -12.46 -22.29 -5.10
CA LEU A 246 -11.57 -21.18 -4.85
C LEU A 246 -10.57 -21.53 -3.74
N LEU A 247 -9.30 -21.22 -3.98
CA LEU A 247 -8.28 -21.13 -2.95
C LEU A 247 -7.93 -19.66 -2.75
N ILE A 248 -8.39 -19.06 -1.64
CA ILE A 248 -8.16 -17.66 -1.33
C ILE A 248 -7.05 -17.53 -0.29
N LEU A 249 -5.98 -16.86 -0.67
CA LEU A 249 -4.80 -16.65 0.15
C LEU A 249 -4.81 -15.22 0.71
N LEU A 250 -5.04 -15.12 2.02
CA LEU A 250 -5.02 -13.86 2.76
C LEU A 250 -3.61 -13.63 3.28
N THR A 251 -2.86 -12.72 2.68
CA THR A 251 -1.45 -12.50 3.05
C THR A 251 -1.29 -11.24 3.87
N GLY A 252 -0.34 -11.24 4.81
CA GLY A 252 0.04 -10.05 5.56
C GLY A 252 0.00 -10.20 7.08
N ARG A 253 0.40 -9.13 7.78
CA ARG A 253 0.41 -9.03 9.25
C ARG A 253 -0.32 -7.77 9.70
N GLY A 254 -1.01 -7.84 10.83
CA GLY A 254 -1.63 -6.67 11.43
C GLY A 254 -2.45 -6.98 12.67
N PRO A 255 -2.91 -5.94 13.36
CA PRO A 255 -3.52 -6.07 14.68
C PRO A 255 -4.86 -6.81 14.70
N LEU A 256 -5.62 -6.79 13.60
CA LEU A 256 -6.94 -7.40 13.51
C LEU A 256 -6.91 -8.85 13.01
N ARG A 257 -5.73 -9.38 12.59
CA ARG A 257 -5.61 -10.72 12.01
C ARG A 257 -6.24 -11.80 12.90
N ALA A 258 -5.92 -11.83 14.20
CA ALA A 258 -6.44 -12.85 15.10
C ALA A 258 -7.97 -12.80 15.28
N ALA A 259 -8.58 -11.62 15.17
CA ALA A 259 -10.03 -11.49 15.20
C ALA A 259 -10.67 -12.11 13.95
N TYR A 260 -10.17 -11.77 12.78
CA TYR A 260 -10.68 -12.32 11.52
C TYR A 260 -10.40 -13.81 11.35
N GLU A 261 -9.28 -14.33 11.83
CA GLU A 261 -9.02 -15.77 11.83
C GLU A 261 -10.04 -16.55 12.69
N ARG A 262 -10.61 -15.94 13.73
CA ARG A 262 -11.73 -16.54 14.46
C ARG A 262 -13.00 -16.57 13.64
N GLU A 263 -13.33 -15.51 12.94
CA GLU A 263 -14.49 -15.43 12.03
C GLU A 263 -14.33 -16.45 10.89
N LEU A 264 -13.16 -16.55 10.27
CA LEU A 264 -12.85 -17.53 9.24
C LEU A 264 -13.13 -18.97 9.69
N ARG A 265 -12.77 -19.31 10.93
CA ARG A 265 -13.05 -20.67 11.48
C ARG A 265 -14.52 -20.97 11.69
N CYS A 266 -15.38 -19.98 11.78
CA CYS A 266 -16.82 -20.13 11.92
C CYS A 266 -17.53 -20.30 10.57
N LEU A 267 -16.85 -20.08 9.45
CA LEU A 267 -17.45 -20.23 8.12
C LEU A 267 -17.47 -21.71 7.71
N SER A 268 -18.64 -22.16 7.30
CA SER A 268 -18.83 -23.50 6.70
C SER A 268 -18.97 -23.36 5.20
N LEU A 269 -17.86 -23.31 4.50
CA LEU A 269 -17.79 -23.19 3.04
C LEU A 269 -17.50 -24.57 2.43
N ARG A 270 -18.08 -24.88 1.27
CA ARG A 270 -17.95 -26.15 0.58
C ARG A 270 -16.97 -26.08 -0.60
N ARG A 271 -16.94 -24.95 -1.28
CA ARG A 271 -16.19 -24.75 -2.52
C ARG A 271 -15.16 -23.61 -2.42
N VAL A 272 -15.09 -22.95 -1.27
CA VAL A 272 -14.12 -21.88 -1.02
C VAL A 272 -13.24 -22.24 0.17
N HIS A 273 -11.93 -22.23 -0.04
CA HIS A 273 -10.90 -22.51 0.95
C HIS A 273 -10.11 -21.25 1.23
N LEU A 274 -10.13 -20.79 2.48
CA LEU A 274 -9.47 -19.55 2.93
C LEU A 274 -8.26 -19.90 3.80
N HIS A 275 -7.10 -19.37 3.44
CA HIS A 275 -5.87 -19.57 4.20
C HIS A 275 -5.17 -18.25 4.47
N THR A 276 -4.71 -18.05 5.70
CA THR A 276 -3.89 -16.91 6.09
C THR A 276 -2.41 -17.28 6.00
N LEU A 277 -1.64 -16.48 5.25
CA LEU A 277 -0.22 -16.71 5.01
C LEU A 277 0.61 -15.50 5.44
N TRP A 278 1.87 -15.77 5.79
CA TRP A 278 2.90 -14.75 5.84
C TRP A 278 4.05 -15.17 4.94
N LEU A 279 4.37 -14.30 4.00
CA LEU A 279 5.38 -14.55 2.97
C LEU A 279 6.51 -13.51 3.08
N SER A 280 7.72 -13.89 2.68
CA SER A 280 8.79 -12.91 2.40
C SER A 280 8.39 -12.01 1.23
N ALA A 281 9.09 -10.90 1.00
CA ALA A 281 8.79 -10.02 -0.12
C ALA A 281 8.93 -10.75 -1.47
N GLU A 282 9.95 -11.59 -1.59
CA GLU A 282 10.21 -12.41 -2.76
C GLU A 282 9.11 -13.46 -2.99
N ASP A 283 8.74 -14.19 -1.94
CA ASP A 283 7.68 -15.20 -2.01
C ASP A 283 6.30 -14.58 -2.27
N TYR A 284 6.07 -13.38 -1.75
CA TYR A 284 4.85 -12.63 -2.02
C TYR A 284 4.76 -12.25 -3.51
N ALA A 285 5.84 -11.74 -4.10
CA ALA A 285 5.86 -11.42 -5.53
C ALA A 285 5.65 -12.65 -6.41
N LEU A 286 6.28 -13.79 -6.07
CA LEU A 286 6.09 -15.05 -6.77
C LEU A 286 4.66 -15.58 -6.63
N MET A 287 4.06 -15.48 -5.44
CA MET A 287 2.68 -15.90 -5.20
C MET A 287 1.68 -15.05 -5.99
N LEU A 288 1.87 -13.72 -6.04
CA LEU A 288 1.06 -12.85 -6.90
C LEU A 288 1.17 -13.24 -8.37
N GLY A 289 2.39 -13.52 -8.86
CA GLY A 289 2.62 -13.95 -10.24
C GLY A 289 2.02 -15.32 -10.58
N ALA A 290 1.87 -16.19 -9.57
CA ALA A 290 1.26 -17.51 -9.73
C ALA A 290 -0.27 -17.53 -9.55
N ALA A 291 -0.87 -16.46 -9.03
CA ALA A 291 -2.30 -16.35 -8.80
C ALA A 291 -3.11 -16.15 -10.10
N ASP A 292 -4.41 -16.37 -10.01
CA ASP A 292 -5.34 -16.17 -11.12
C ASP A 292 -6.02 -14.80 -11.05
N LEU A 293 -6.31 -14.32 -9.83
CA LEU A 293 -7.00 -13.05 -9.58
C LEU A 293 -6.52 -12.43 -8.27
N GLY A 294 -6.45 -11.12 -8.21
CA GLY A 294 -6.25 -10.35 -6.99
C GLY A 294 -7.57 -9.78 -6.46
N ILE A 295 -7.69 -9.65 -5.14
CA ILE A 295 -8.76 -8.87 -4.51
C ILE A 295 -8.12 -7.80 -3.63
N CYS A 296 -8.63 -6.57 -3.71
CA CYS A 296 -8.21 -5.46 -2.87
C CYS A 296 -9.41 -4.84 -2.16
N CYS A 297 -9.54 -5.09 -0.85
CA CYS A 297 -10.61 -4.55 0.00
C CYS A 297 -10.20 -3.27 0.74
N HIS A 298 -9.13 -2.59 0.29
CA HIS A 298 -8.66 -1.36 0.90
C HIS A 298 -9.72 -0.26 0.82
N ARG A 299 -9.93 0.43 1.94
CA ARG A 299 -10.78 1.64 2.08
C ARG A 299 -9.89 2.80 2.47
N SER A 300 -9.72 3.74 1.57
CA SER A 300 -8.97 4.95 1.87
C SER A 300 -9.63 5.78 2.98
N SER A 301 -8.87 6.15 4.01
CA SER A 301 -9.36 7.04 5.07
C SER A 301 -9.56 8.48 4.60
N SER A 302 -8.82 8.88 3.58
CA SER A 302 -8.85 10.23 2.99
C SER A 302 -9.62 10.29 1.67
N GLY A 303 -9.84 9.15 1.01
CA GLY A 303 -10.42 9.06 -0.32
C GLY A 303 -9.47 9.50 -1.45
N VAL A 304 -8.20 9.74 -1.14
CA VAL A 304 -7.23 10.30 -2.10
C VAL A 304 -5.89 9.55 -2.19
N ASP A 305 -5.63 8.59 -1.32
CA ASP A 305 -4.48 7.67 -1.42
C ASP A 305 -4.79 6.46 -2.32
N LEU A 306 -3.76 5.83 -2.82
CA LEU A 306 -3.86 4.65 -3.68
C LEU A 306 -3.22 3.43 -3.00
N PRO A 307 -3.83 2.23 -3.11
CA PRO A 307 -3.28 1.02 -2.50
C PRO A 307 -2.12 0.48 -3.32
N MET A 308 -0.90 0.50 -2.76
CA MET A 308 0.32 -0.06 -3.39
C MET A 308 0.16 -1.51 -3.83
N LYS A 309 -0.70 -2.28 -3.14
CA LYS A 309 -1.02 -3.69 -3.46
C LYS A 309 -1.51 -3.88 -4.90
N ILE A 310 -2.26 -2.91 -5.43
CA ILE A 310 -2.73 -2.95 -6.82
C ILE A 310 -1.56 -2.74 -7.79
N ALA A 311 -0.63 -1.83 -7.47
CA ALA A 311 0.57 -1.66 -8.27
C ALA A 311 1.40 -2.95 -8.33
N ASP A 312 1.55 -3.66 -7.19
CA ASP A 312 2.24 -4.95 -7.12
C ASP A 312 1.55 -6.01 -7.99
N MET A 313 0.22 -6.13 -7.92
CA MET A 313 -0.57 -7.04 -8.75
C MET A 313 -0.41 -6.72 -10.25
N PHE A 314 -0.47 -5.47 -10.62
CA PHE A 314 -0.29 -5.06 -12.02
C PHE A 314 1.14 -5.27 -12.52
N GLY A 315 2.13 -5.21 -11.63
CA GLY A 315 3.52 -5.55 -11.93
C GLY A 315 3.69 -6.97 -12.44
N VAL A 316 2.92 -7.91 -11.90
CA VAL A 316 2.90 -9.33 -12.33
C VAL A 316 1.80 -9.65 -13.36
N ALA A 317 1.14 -8.64 -13.91
CA ALA A 317 0.00 -8.77 -14.83
C ALA A 317 -1.21 -9.53 -14.23
N LEU A 318 -1.43 -9.43 -12.92
CA LEU A 318 -2.56 -10.02 -12.22
C LEU A 318 -3.77 -9.07 -12.23
N PRO A 319 -4.91 -9.42 -12.83
CA PRO A 319 -6.14 -8.64 -12.76
C PRO A 319 -6.65 -8.54 -11.32
N VAL A 320 -7.38 -7.47 -11.00
CA VAL A 320 -7.86 -7.22 -9.64
C VAL A 320 -9.36 -6.92 -9.62
N CYS A 321 -10.07 -7.44 -8.60
CA CYS A 321 -11.31 -6.86 -8.13
C CYS A 321 -10.99 -5.91 -6.99
N ALA A 322 -11.28 -4.62 -7.12
CA ALA A 322 -10.92 -3.60 -6.15
C ALA A 322 -12.15 -2.89 -5.60
N TYR A 323 -12.17 -2.65 -4.27
CA TYR A 323 -13.24 -1.90 -3.64
C TYR A 323 -13.21 -0.43 -4.07
N ASN A 324 -14.32 0.04 -4.63
CA ASN A 324 -14.46 1.41 -5.10
C ASN A 324 -14.76 2.37 -3.93
N TYR A 325 -13.73 2.95 -3.34
CA TYR A 325 -13.86 3.93 -2.27
C TYR A 325 -13.85 5.38 -2.76
N GLY A 326 -13.71 5.62 -4.06
CA GLY A 326 -13.75 6.96 -4.61
C GLY A 326 -13.06 7.11 -5.97
N PRO A 327 -13.16 8.28 -6.59
CA PRO A 327 -12.71 8.51 -7.96
C PRO A 327 -11.19 8.42 -8.15
N CYS A 328 -10.38 8.56 -7.09
CA CYS A 328 -8.93 8.43 -7.18
C CYS A 328 -8.50 7.02 -7.62
N LEU A 329 -9.26 5.98 -7.27
CA LEU A 329 -8.95 4.61 -7.69
C LEU A 329 -8.97 4.44 -9.22
N GLY A 330 -9.79 5.22 -9.93
CA GLY A 330 -9.83 5.29 -11.39
C GLY A 330 -8.52 5.79 -12.04
N GLU A 331 -7.59 6.35 -11.25
CA GLU A 331 -6.25 6.71 -11.75
C GLU A 331 -5.38 5.48 -12.06
N ILE A 332 -5.66 4.34 -11.40
CA ILE A 332 -4.89 3.10 -11.57
C ILE A 332 -5.75 1.92 -12.05
N VAL A 333 -7.01 1.79 -11.60
CA VAL A 333 -7.92 0.72 -12.01
C VAL A 333 -8.93 1.26 -13.00
N ARG A 334 -8.84 0.80 -14.24
CA ARG A 334 -9.82 1.06 -15.30
C ARG A 334 -10.77 -0.12 -15.37
N ASP A 335 -12.03 0.13 -14.92
CA ASP A 335 -13.07 -0.89 -14.83
C ASP A 335 -13.32 -1.57 -16.18
N GLY A 336 -13.30 -2.90 -16.20
CA GLY A 336 -13.44 -3.71 -17.43
C GLY A 336 -12.20 -3.76 -18.34
N GLU A 337 -11.11 -3.01 -18.03
CA GLU A 337 -9.88 -3.02 -18.83
C GLU A 337 -8.73 -3.76 -18.14
N ASN A 338 -8.40 -3.41 -16.89
CA ASN A 338 -7.30 -4.01 -16.15
C ASN A 338 -7.72 -4.59 -14.79
N GLY A 339 -8.99 -4.44 -14.44
CA GLY A 339 -9.62 -4.94 -13.23
C GLY A 339 -11.11 -4.65 -13.25
N LEU A 340 -11.79 -5.03 -12.17
CA LEU A 340 -13.19 -4.69 -11.92
C LEU A 340 -13.32 -3.93 -10.61
N LEU A 341 -14.25 -2.96 -10.58
CA LEU A 341 -14.57 -2.20 -9.37
C LEU A 341 -15.84 -2.74 -8.73
N PHE A 342 -15.84 -2.93 -7.41
CA PHE A 342 -17.02 -3.32 -6.66
C PHE A 342 -17.30 -2.39 -5.50
N SER A 343 -18.57 -2.28 -5.11
CA SER A 343 -19.04 -1.43 -4.01
C SER A 343 -19.75 -2.22 -2.91
N SER A 344 -20.06 -3.51 -3.16
CA SER A 344 -20.72 -4.40 -2.21
C SER A 344 -20.22 -5.83 -2.32
N ALA A 345 -20.50 -6.64 -1.31
CA ALA A 345 -20.19 -8.07 -1.30
C ALA A 345 -20.92 -8.83 -2.41
N GLU A 346 -22.17 -8.45 -2.71
CA GLU A 346 -22.95 -9.02 -3.81
C GLU A 346 -22.28 -8.79 -5.16
N GLN A 347 -21.80 -7.56 -5.38
CA GLN A 347 -21.15 -7.21 -6.62
C GLN A 347 -19.83 -7.97 -6.76
N LEU A 348 -19.02 -8.08 -5.70
CA LEU A 348 -17.81 -8.89 -5.72
C LEU A 348 -18.10 -10.36 -6.01
N ALA A 349 -19.13 -10.95 -5.36
CA ALA A 349 -19.52 -12.33 -5.62
C ALA A 349 -19.93 -12.55 -7.07
N SER A 350 -20.74 -11.63 -7.64
CA SER A 350 -21.13 -11.68 -9.04
C SER A 350 -19.94 -11.56 -10.01
N GLN A 351 -18.99 -10.66 -9.72
CA GLN A 351 -17.77 -10.51 -10.50
C GLN A 351 -16.90 -11.78 -10.45
N LEU A 352 -16.78 -12.42 -9.29
CA LEU A 352 -16.07 -13.70 -9.17
C LEU A 352 -16.73 -14.78 -10.02
N CYS A 353 -18.05 -14.86 -10.02
CA CYS A 353 -18.78 -15.81 -10.87
C CYS A 353 -18.55 -15.51 -12.37
N GLU A 354 -18.61 -14.24 -12.78
CA GLU A 354 -18.40 -13.85 -14.19
C GLU A 354 -16.98 -14.12 -14.66
N LEU A 355 -15.98 -13.75 -13.85
CA LEU A 355 -14.56 -13.93 -14.20
C LEU A 355 -14.12 -15.40 -14.25
N LEU A 356 -14.73 -16.25 -13.42
CA LEU A 356 -14.25 -17.62 -13.20
C LEU A 356 -15.18 -18.69 -13.81
N ARG A 357 -16.28 -18.32 -14.42
CA ARG A 357 -17.15 -19.28 -15.12
C ARG A 357 -16.38 -19.92 -16.27
N GLY A 358 -16.37 -21.26 -16.29
CA GLY A 358 -15.62 -22.04 -17.29
C GLY A 358 -14.13 -22.28 -16.95
N PHE A 359 -13.65 -21.75 -15.83
CA PHE A 359 -12.28 -21.92 -15.39
C PHE A 359 -11.90 -23.41 -15.18
N PRO A 360 -10.68 -23.86 -15.55
CA PRO A 360 -9.56 -23.03 -16.04
C PRO A 360 -9.51 -22.87 -17.57
N ASP A 361 -10.42 -23.48 -18.31
CA ASP A 361 -10.30 -23.71 -19.76
C ASP A 361 -10.89 -22.58 -20.62
N ASP A 362 -11.94 -21.88 -20.14
CA ASP A 362 -12.65 -20.84 -20.88
C ASP A 362 -13.05 -19.68 -19.96
N THR A 363 -12.18 -18.65 -19.89
CA THR A 363 -12.37 -17.45 -19.04
C THR A 363 -12.16 -16.15 -19.82
N PRO A 364 -13.01 -15.84 -20.82
CA PRO A 364 -12.75 -14.78 -21.80
C PRO A 364 -12.58 -13.39 -21.16
N LEU A 365 -13.35 -13.08 -20.12
CA LEU A 365 -13.21 -11.80 -19.41
C LEU A 365 -11.88 -11.74 -18.63
N LEU A 366 -11.55 -12.76 -17.86
CA LEU A 366 -10.31 -12.83 -17.08
C LEU A 366 -9.09 -12.77 -18.00
N ASP A 367 -9.11 -13.52 -19.11
CA ASP A 367 -8.02 -13.57 -20.07
C ASP A 367 -7.85 -12.23 -20.80
N ARG A 368 -8.97 -11.54 -21.10
CA ARG A 368 -8.94 -10.19 -21.66
C ARG A 368 -8.28 -9.19 -20.71
N LEU A 369 -8.66 -9.19 -19.43
CA LEU A 369 -8.07 -8.30 -18.42
C LEU A 369 -6.57 -8.56 -18.25
N ARG A 370 -6.18 -9.83 -18.15
CA ARG A 370 -4.77 -10.26 -18.07
C ARG A 370 -3.98 -9.85 -19.29
N GLY A 371 -4.54 -10.07 -20.50
CA GLY A 371 -3.92 -9.67 -21.77
C GLY A 371 -3.74 -8.16 -21.88
N ASN A 372 -4.70 -7.37 -21.41
CA ASN A 372 -4.58 -5.91 -21.35
C ASN A 372 -3.46 -5.46 -20.42
N LEU A 373 -3.37 -6.05 -19.21
CA LEU A 373 -2.29 -5.78 -18.27
C LEU A 373 -0.93 -6.18 -18.82
N ALA A 374 -0.81 -7.33 -19.48
CA ALA A 374 0.44 -7.78 -20.05
C ALA A 374 0.97 -6.81 -21.14
N ARG A 375 0.06 -6.27 -21.96
CA ARG A 375 0.40 -5.28 -23.00
C ARG A 375 0.70 -3.88 -22.44
N ASN A 376 0.00 -3.49 -21.37
CA ASN A 376 0.04 -2.12 -20.81
C ASN A 376 0.51 -2.13 -19.35
N ARG A 377 1.54 -2.92 -19.04
CA ARG A 377 2.09 -2.95 -17.68
C ARG A 377 2.55 -1.56 -17.24
N PRO A 378 2.33 -1.21 -15.97
CA PRO A 378 2.93 0.00 -15.42
C PRO A 378 4.45 -0.02 -15.64
N GLY A 379 5.02 1.11 -16.06
CA GLY A 379 6.46 1.29 -16.14
C GLY A 379 7.14 1.06 -14.78
N SER A 380 8.46 0.86 -14.80
CA SER A 380 9.20 0.67 -13.56
C SER A 380 9.13 1.92 -12.67
N TRP A 381 9.22 1.71 -11.37
CA TRP A 381 9.29 2.81 -10.41
C TRP A 381 10.47 3.75 -10.69
N SER A 382 11.63 3.21 -11.06
CA SER A 382 12.83 4.01 -11.38
C SER A 382 12.61 4.93 -12.60
N ALA A 383 11.93 4.46 -13.64
CA ALA A 383 11.62 5.28 -14.81
C ALA A 383 10.68 6.43 -14.42
N ALA A 384 9.57 6.14 -13.73
CA ALA A 384 8.64 7.17 -13.26
C ALA A 384 9.31 8.17 -12.31
N TRP A 385 10.19 7.71 -11.44
CA TRP A 385 10.93 8.57 -10.53
C TRP A 385 11.85 9.54 -11.29
N ASN A 386 12.56 9.06 -12.32
CA ASN A 386 13.41 9.90 -13.16
C ASN A 386 12.63 10.96 -13.91
N ASP A 387 11.44 10.59 -14.41
CA ASP A 387 10.62 11.51 -15.19
C ASP A 387 9.94 12.57 -14.31
N GLU A 388 9.49 12.21 -13.12
CA GLU A 388 8.58 13.02 -12.31
C GLU A 388 9.26 13.61 -11.06
N ALA A 389 9.98 12.79 -10.28
CA ALA A 389 10.53 13.18 -8.98
C ALA A 389 11.96 13.74 -9.05
N ALA A 390 12.79 13.27 -9.99
CA ALA A 390 14.19 13.68 -10.08
C ALA A 390 14.33 15.20 -10.19
N ALA A 391 13.51 15.85 -11.03
CA ALA A 391 13.54 17.31 -11.19
C ALA A 391 13.16 18.07 -9.91
N VAL A 392 12.40 17.45 -9.00
CA VAL A 392 12.03 18.03 -7.70
C VAL A 392 13.12 17.79 -6.67
N LEU A 393 13.70 16.59 -6.62
CA LEU A 393 14.59 16.16 -5.54
C LEU A 393 16.08 16.51 -5.81
N LEU A 394 16.53 16.51 -7.07
CA LEU A 394 17.91 16.79 -7.45
C LEU A 394 18.21 18.29 -7.64
N ARG A 395 17.26 19.19 -7.42
CA ARG A 395 17.53 20.63 -7.41
C ARG A 395 18.31 21.00 -6.15
N GLY A 396 19.47 21.60 -6.33
CA GLY A 396 20.22 22.19 -5.22
C GLY A 396 19.52 23.39 -4.55
N PRO A 397 20.01 23.85 -3.39
CA PRO A 397 19.41 24.98 -2.64
C PRO A 397 19.28 26.28 -3.42
N SER A 398 20.08 26.46 -4.48
CA SER A 398 20.12 27.66 -5.32
C SER A 398 19.44 27.52 -6.69
N GLY A 399 18.64 26.45 -6.90
CA GLY A 399 17.96 26.22 -8.18
C GLY A 399 18.87 25.74 -9.32
N VAL A 400 20.15 25.50 -9.07
CA VAL A 400 21.11 24.97 -10.03
C VAL A 400 20.96 23.46 -10.09
N ARG A 401 20.76 22.88 -11.29
CA ARG A 401 20.82 21.43 -11.51
C ARG A 401 22.26 20.95 -11.25
N ARG A 402 22.42 19.99 -10.40
CA ARG A 402 23.67 19.21 -10.28
C ARG A 402 23.66 18.05 -11.29
#